data_1ea9520a896442ca90c66964a1ba5000
#
_entry.id   1ea9520a896442ca90c66964a1ba5000
#
_cell.length_a   1.000
_cell.length_b   1.000
_cell.length_c   1.000
_cell.angle_alpha   90.00
_cell.angle_beta   90.00
_cell.angle_gamma   90.00
#
_symmetry.space_group_name_H-M   'P 1'
#
loop_
_entity.id
_entity.type
_entity.pdbx_description
1 polymer ?
#
loop_
_entity_poly.entity_id
_entity_poly.type
_entity_poly.pdbx_seq_one_letter_code
_entity_poly.pdbx_strand_id
1 'polypeptide(L)'
;MKEKLKWAFILDKDEFVRLSLNKILKKYGFQTEEIEDFSQLEKRKKDVEGGMILADVEIDVLEKDFAFLKRWCDRFILMTPLVSDELTLRLKKMGIHRIMKKPVDPRLLRKVVREISFPNGVKAPSFGKKGEGSHFIQKGGEVV
;
A
#
# COMPACT_ATOMS: atom_id res chain seq x y z
N MET A 1 -26.38 -8.23 -5.09
CA MET A 1 -25.80 -7.55 -4.63
C MET A 1 -24.77 -7.11 -5.28
N LYS A 2 -24.30 -6.18 -5.29
CA LYS A 2 -23.31 -5.75 -5.85
C LYS A 2 -22.15 -5.76 -5.18
N GLU A 3 -21.12 -6.06 -5.72
CA GLU A 3 -19.94 -6.01 -5.05
C GLU A 3 -19.41 -4.70 -5.02
N LYS A 4 -18.79 -4.28 -4.00
CA LYS A 4 -18.17 -3.04 -3.88
C LYS A 4 -16.96 -3.04 -4.67
N LEU A 5 -16.68 -2.05 -5.45
CA LEU A 5 -15.43 -1.92 -6.15
C LEU A 5 -14.32 -1.60 -5.17
N LYS A 6 -13.16 -2.17 -5.38
CA LYS A 6 -12.01 -1.87 -4.56
C LYS A 6 -11.08 -1.01 -5.38
N TRP A 7 -10.62 0.07 -4.80
CA TRP A 7 -9.78 1.02 -5.50
C TRP A 7 -8.36 1.06 -4.97
N ALA A 8 -7.41 1.23 -5.85
CA ALA A 8 -6.03 1.44 -5.48
C ALA A 8 -5.59 2.74 -6.14
N PHE A 9 -5.12 3.68 -5.33
CA PHE A 9 -4.69 4.97 -5.83
C PHE A 9 -3.17 4.97 -5.89
N ILE A 10 -2.61 5.31 -7.04
CA ILE A 10 -1.19 5.21 -7.28
C ILE A 10 -0.59 6.58 -7.52
N LEU A 11 0.41 6.92 -6.72
CA LEU A 11 1.10 8.17 -6.87
C LEU A 11 2.57 7.89 -7.12
N ASP A 12 3.04 8.02 -8.34
CA ASP A 12 4.41 7.74 -8.68
C ASP A 12 4.73 8.50 -9.96
N LYS A 13 5.87 9.12 -10.02
CA LYS A 13 6.23 9.87 -11.19
C LYS A 13 6.67 8.99 -12.34
N ASP A 14 7.07 7.77 -12.05
CA ASP A 14 7.60 6.89 -13.06
C ASP A 14 6.48 6.16 -13.76
N GLU A 15 6.33 6.43 -15.04
CA GLU A 15 5.26 5.85 -15.82
C GLU A 15 5.34 4.34 -15.87
N PHE A 16 6.55 3.78 -15.92
CA PHE A 16 6.68 2.33 -15.99
C PHE A 16 6.21 1.67 -14.70
N VAL A 17 6.45 2.33 -13.58
CA VAL A 17 5.98 1.81 -12.30
C VAL A 17 4.47 1.84 -12.29
N ARG A 18 3.87 2.94 -12.75
CA ARG A 18 2.42 3.05 -12.76
C ARG A 18 1.79 1.96 -13.65
N LEU A 19 2.38 1.73 -14.82
CA LEU A 19 1.84 0.73 -15.72
C LEU A 19 1.93 -0.66 -15.10
N SER A 20 3.05 -0.95 -14.46
CA SER A 20 3.26 -2.24 -13.85
C SER A 20 2.27 -2.47 -12.71
N LEU A 21 2.09 -1.45 -11.86
CA LEU A 21 1.17 -1.58 -10.75
C LEU A 21 -0.26 -1.72 -11.24
N ASN A 22 -0.63 -0.96 -12.26
CA ASN A 22 -1.96 -1.07 -12.81
C ASN A 22 -2.25 -2.49 -13.26
N LYS A 23 -1.29 -3.08 -13.96
CA LYS A 23 -1.48 -4.40 -14.46
C LYS A 23 -1.63 -5.41 -13.33
N ILE A 24 -0.78 -5.34 -12.35
CA ILE A 24 -0.82 -6.28 -11.25
C ILE A 24 -2.10 -6.12 -10.43
N LEU A 25 -2.44 -4.88 -10.10
CA LEU A 25 -3.58 -4.66 -9.24
C LEU A 25 -4.90 -5.02 -9.92
N LYS A 26 -5.00 -4.80 -11.21
CA LYS A 26 -6.19 -5.18 -11.90
C LYS A 26 -6.39 -6.68 -11.91
N LYS A 27 -5.30 -7.42 -11.91
CA LYS A 27 -5.41 -8.84 -11.82
C LYS A 27 -6.00 -9.25 -10.51
N TYR A 28 -5.83 -8.48 -9.47
CA TYR A 28 -6.36 -8.81 -8.16
C TYR A 28 -7.73 -8.18 -7.92
N GLY A 29 -8.34 -7.67 -8.96
CA GLY A 29 -9.71 -7.16 -8.84
C GLY A 29 -9.83 -5.71 -8.44
N PHE A 30 -8.73 -4.96 -8.48
CA PHE A 30 -8.81 -3.56 -8.13
C PHE A 30 -9.05 -2.67 -9.33
N GLN A 31 -9.79 -1.61 -9.10
CA GLN A 31 -9.83 -0.51 -10.03
C GLN A 31 -8.67 0.37 -9.61
N THR A 32 -7.96 0.94 -10.55
CA THR A 32 -6.80 1.77 -10.20
C THR A 32 -6.99 3.18 -10.70
N GLU A 33 -6.44 4.12 -9.97
CA GLU A 33 -6.47 5.50 -10.40
C GLU A 33 -5.13 6.12 -10.09
N GLU A 34 -4.53 6.79 -11.06
CA GLU A 34 -3.26 7.47 -10.87
C GLU A 34 -3.54 8.87 -10.38
N ILE A 35 -2.87 9.31 -9.33
CA ILE A 35 -3.07 10.64 -8.80
C ILE A 35 -1.73 11.37 -8.81
N GLU A 36 -1.77 12.68 -8.79
CA GLU A 36 -0.58 13.49 -8.79
C GLU A 36 -0.29 14.09 -7.44
N ASP A 37 -1.27 14.20 -6.59
CA ASP A 37 -1.02 14.56 -5.22
C ASP A 37 -2.19 14.10 -4.38
N PHE A 38 -1.99 14.11 -3.05
CA PHE A 38 -2.97 13.53 -2.16
C PHE A 38 -4.27 14.33 -2.07
N SER A 39 -4.25 15.59 -2.49
CA SER A 39 -5.49 16.37 -2.44
C SER A 39 -6.56 15.79 -3.35
N GLN A 40 -6.15 15.02 -4.35
CA GLN A 40 -7.13 14.42 -5.24
C GLN A 40 -7.97 13.36 -4.53
N LEU A 41 -7.57 12.95 -3.35
CA LEU A 41 -8.33 11.98 -2.60
C LEU A 41 -9.46 12.61 -1.79
N GLU A 42 -9.48 13.95 -1.75
CA GLU A 42 -10.50 14.63 -0.95
C GLU A 42 -11.90 14.19 -1.30
N LYS A 43 -12.20 13.98 -2.56
CA LYS A 43 -13.51 13.58 -2.96
C LYS A 43 -13.67 12.10 -3.13
N ARG A 44 -12.67 11.35 -2.75
CA ARG A 44 -12.67 9.91 -2.94
C ARG A 44 -12.50 9.16 -1.63
N LYS A 45 -12.83 9.80 -0.51
CA LYS A 45 -12.58 9.21 0.80
C LYS A 45 -13.17 7.82 1.00
N LYS A 46 -14.37 7.62 0.53
CA LYS A 46 -14.97 6.31 0.74
C LYS A 46 -14.28 5.25 -0.08
N ASP A 47 -13.79 5.63 -1.26
CA ASP A 47 -13.10 4.67 -2.11
C ASP A 47 -11.77 4.30 -1.49
N VAL A 48 -11.11 5.24 -0.82
CA VAL A 48 -9.86 4.94 -0.16
C VAL A 48 -10.11 4.02 1.03
N GLU A 49 -11.20 4.26 1.74
CA GLU A 49 -11.51 3.44 2.91
C GLU A 49 -11.67 1.97 2.57
N GLY A 50 -12.16 1.69 1.38
CA GLY A 50 -12.29 0.32 0.97
C GLY A 50 -11.13 -0.18 0.12
N GLY A 51 -10.10 0.62 -0.03
CA GLY A 51 -9.02 0.30 -0.94
C GLY A 51 -7.66 0.56 -0.34
N MET A 52 -6.77 1.13 -1.12
CA MET A 52 -5.42 1.38 -0.64
C MET A 52 -4.74 2.49 -1.41
N ILE A 53 -3.66 2.99 -0.88
CA ILE A 53 -2.86 4.02 -1.51
C ILE A 53 -1.43 3.49 -1.65
N LEU A 54 -0.87 3.58 -2.86
CA LEU A 54 0.52 3.21 -3.09
C LEU A 54 1.23 4.46 -3.57
N ALA A 55 2.18 4.94 -2.85
CA ALA A 55 2.81 6.22 -3.17
C ALA A 55 4.32 6.19 -3.04
N ASP A 56 4.98 6.82 -4.00
CA ASP A 56 6.41 7.06 -3.93
C ASP A 56 6.57 8.57 -3.78
N VAL A 57 6.74 9.05 -2.57
CA VAL A 57 6.90 10.47 -2.29
C VAL A 57 7.95 10.64 -1.21
N GLU A 58 8.47 11.84 -1.11
CA GLU A 58 9.43 12.15 -0.07
C GLU A 58 8.73 12.13 1.29
N ILE A 59 9.46 11.74 2.30
CA ILE A 59 8.89 11.67 3.63
C ILE A 59 8.38 13.04 4.08
N ASP A 60 9.01 14.11 3.61
CA ASP A 60 8.57 15.45 4.00
C ASP A 60 7.17 15.74 3.47
N VAL A 61 6.83 15.22 2.31
CA VAL A 61 5.51 15.41 1.74
C VAL A 61 4.49 14.67 2.60
N LEU A 62 4.84 13.46 3.04
CA LEU A 62 3.95 12.71 3.88
C LEU A 62 3.70 13.42 5.20
N GLU A 63 4.76 13.94 5.78
CA GLU A 63 4.61 14.62 7.06
C GLU A 63 3.73 15.85 6.92
N LYS A 64 3.89 16.54 5.80
CA LYS A 64 3.12 17.72 5.61
C LYS A 64 1.65 17.40 5.43
N ASP A 65 1.32 16.31 4.76
CA ASP A 65 -0.06 15.96 4.51
C ASP A 65 -0.61 14.95 5.52
N PHE A 66 0.14 14.71 6.59
CA PHE A 66 -0.24 13.65 7.49
C PHE A 66 -1.60 13.82 8.14
N ALA A 67 -1.96 15.05 8.48
CA ALA A 67 -3.25 15.27 9.13
C ALA A 67 -4.37 14.73 8.26
N PHE A 68 -4.22 14.83 6.95
CA PHE A 68 -5.23 14.36 6.03
C PHE A 68 -5.11 12.85 5.83
N LEU A 69 -3.88 12.35 5.81
CA LEU A 69 -3.67 10.95 5.49
C LEU A 69 -3.79 9.99 6.65
N LYS A 70 -3.70 10.47 7.88
CA LYS A 70 -3.61 9.56 9.00
C LYS A 70 -4.76 8.60 9.15
N ARG A 71 -5.93 8.95 8.66
CA ARG A 71 -7.07 8.05 8.76
C ARG A 71 -6.87 6.78 7.92
N TRP A 72 -5.93 6.81 6.99
CA TRP A 72 -5.72 5.69 6.09
C TRP A 72 -4.34 5.06 6.23
N CYS A 73 -3.65 5.30 7.34
CA CYS A 73 -2.30 4.80 7.47
C CYS A 73 -2.23 3.28 7.43
N ASP A 74 -3.29 2.59 7.78
CA ASP A 74 -3.29 1.14 7.75
C ASP A 74 -3.49 0.57 6.35
N ARG A 75 -3.76 1.43 5.37
CA ARG A 75 -3.87 0.96 3.99
C ARG A 75 -2.99 1.78 3.08
N PHE A 76 -1.94 2.34 3.63
CA PHE A 76 -1.00 3.13 2.88
C PHE A 76 0.28 2.33 2.70
N ILE A 77 0.78 2.27 1.48
CA ILE A 77 2.02 1.58 1.19
C ILE A 77 2.97 2.61 0.62
N LEU A 78 4.09 2.82 1.27
CA LEU A 78 5.08 3.72 0.74
C LEU A 78 6.03 2.91 -0.12
N MET A 79 6.28 3.36 -1.35
CA MET A 79 7.22 2.71 -2.23
C MET A 79 8.44 3.60 -2.30
N THR A 80 9.63 3.03 -2.20
CA THR A 80 10.84 3.82 -2.24
C THR A 80 12.00 2.97 -2.73
N PRO A 81 12.92 3.53 -3.49
CA PRO A 81 14.08 2.76 -3.92
C PRO A 81 15.09 2.59 -2.81
N LEU A 82 15.02 3.43 -1.77
CA LEU A 82 15.99 3.37 -0.72
C LEU A 82 15.32 3.34 0.64
N VAL A 83 15.43 2.25 1.33
CA VAL A 83 14.83 2.11 2.65
C VAL A 83 15.94 2.29 3.68
N SER A 84 15.76 3.18 4.62
CA SER A 84 16.72 3.41 5.67
C SER A 84 16.07 3.28 7.02
N ASP A 85 16.87 3.13 8.06
CA ASP A 85 16.34 3.03 9.40
C ASP A 85 15.64 4.33 9.80
N GLU A 86 16.21 5.45 9.38
CA GLU A 86 15.60 6.72 9.70
C GLU A 86 14.23 6.85 9.05
N LEU A 87 14.11 6.47 7.80
CA LEU A 87 12.83 6.54 7.10
C LEU A 87 11.82 5.63 7.79
N THR A 88 12.24 4.42 8.09
CA THR A 88 11.36 3.46 8.73
C THR A 88 10.85 3.97 10.06
N LEU A 89 11.75 4.59 10.84
CA LEU A 89 11.35 5.09 12.13
C LEU A 89 10.38 6.25 12.01
N ARG A 90 10.62 7.15 11.06
CA ARG A 90 9.72 8.28 10.88
C ARG A 90 8.33 7.81 10.44
N LEU A 91 8.28 6.82 9.55
CA LEU A 91 7.00 6.30 9.10
C LEU A 91 6.27 5.59 10.22
N LYS A 92 7.01 4.88 11.06
CA LYS A 92 6.40 4.18 12.14
C LYS A 92 5.72 5.15 13.10
N LYS A 93 6.32 6.30 13.32
CA LYS A 93 5.72 7.30 14.17
C LYS A 93 4.43 7.84 13.60
N MET A 94 4.26 7.71 12.30
CA MET A 94 3.04 8.15 11.66
C MET A 94 2.03 7.03 11.56
N GLY A 95 2.39 5.84 11.99
CA GLY A 95 1.48 4.69 11.88
C GLY A 95 1.53 4.00 10.55
N ILE A 96 2.50 4.34 9.72
CA ILE A 96 2.64 3.70 8.41
C ILE A 96 3.65 2.59 8.52
N HIS A 97 3.20 1.36 8.36
CA HIS A 97 4.07 0.23 8.56
C HIS A 97 4.41 -0.52 7.28
N ARG A 98 3.81 -0.16 6.16
CA ARG A 98 4.06 -0.89 4.94
C ARG A 98 4.95 -0.12 4.00
N ILE A 99 6.15 -0.61 3.83
CA ILE A 99 7.13 0.01 2.97
C ILE A 99 7.56 -1.04 1.96
N MET A 100 7.51 -0.71 0.69
CA MET A 100 7.95 -1.61 -0.36
C MET A 100 9.11 -1.00 -1.09
N LYS A 101 10.18 -1.76 -1.20
CA LYS A 101 11.33 -1.28 -1.89
C LYS A 101 11.11 -1.41 -3.37
N LYS A 102 11.55 -0.44 -4.14
CA LYS A 102 11.44 -0.48 -5.58
C LYS A 102 12.69 -1.10 -6.15
N PRO A 103 12.62 -1.88 -7.19
CA PRO A 103 11.41 -2.15 -7.97
C PRO A 103 10.48 -3.07 -7.20
N VAL A 104 9.19 -2.85 -7.38
CA VAL A 104 8.20 -3.57 -6.61
C VAL A 104 8.15 -5.03 -7.01
N ASP A 105 8.25 -5.90 -6.04
CA ASP A 105 8.18 -7.33 -6.29
C ASP A 105 6.71 -7.73 -6.32
N PRO A 106 6.22 -8.31 -7.39
CA PRO A 106 4.81 -8.67 -7.49
C PRO A 106 4.34 -9.61 -6.38
N ARG A 107 5.23 -10.48 -5.92
CA ARG A 107 4.84 -11.42 -4.88
C ARG A 107 4.64 -10.73 -3.55
N LEU A 108 5.50 -9.76 -3.24
CA LEU A 108 5.35 -9.02 -2.01
C LEU A 108 4.12 -8.13 -2.10
N LEU A 109 3.88 -7.55 -3.26
CA LEU A 109 2.71 -6.73 -3.43
C LEU A 109 1.45 -7.54 -3.19
N ARG A 110 1.40 -8.74 -3.74
CA ARG A 110 0.26 -9.60 -3.54
C ARG A 110 0.03 -9.88 -2.07
N LYS A 111 1.11 -10.11 -1.32
CA LYS A 111 0.98 -10.39 0.08
C LYS A 111 0.43 -9.19 0.83
N VAL A 112 0.92 -8.00 0.53
CA VAL A 112 0.46 -6.80 1.19
C VAL A 112 -1.00 -6.52 0.85
N VAL A 113 -1.37 -6.72 -0.42
CA VAL A 113 -2.74 -6.50 -0.83
C VAL A 113 -3.67 -7.42 -0.05
N ARG A 114 -3.21 -8.66 0.17
CA ARG A 114 -4.03 -9.59 0.90
C ARG A 114 -4.17 -9.18 2.37
N GLU A 115 -3.10 -8.68 2.95
CA GLU A 115 -3.16 -8.22 4.32
C GLU A 115 -4.14 -7.07 4.49
N ILE A 116 -4.15 -6.16 3.55
CA ILE A 116 -5.05 -5.03 3.64
C ILE A 116 -6.49 -5.46 3.40
N SER A 117 -6.70 -6.37 2.47
CA SER A 117 -8.04 -6.82 2.15
C SER A 117 -8.65 -7.72 3.24
N PHE A 118 -7.82 -8.42 3.98
CA PHE A 118 -8.30 -9.32 5.01
C PHE A 118 -7.59 -9.02 6.32
N PRO A 119 -7.79 -7.84 6.84
CA PRO A 119 -7.02 -7.39 8.00
C PRO A 119 -7.23 -8.20 9.26
N ASN A 120 -8.30 -8.88 9.38
CA ASN A 120 -8.51 -9.63 10.60
C ASN A 120 -8.12 -11.06 10.46
N GLY A 121 -7.36 -11.36 9.49
CA GLY A 121 -6.95 -12.71 9.35
C GLY A 121 -8.06 -13.55 8.85
N VAL A 122 -9.02 -12.99 8.28
CA VAL A 122 -10.11 -13.71 7.89
C VAL A 122 -9.58 -14.49 6.86
N LYS A 123 -9.95 -15.62 6.68
CA LYS A 123 -9.40 -16.39 5.88
C LYS A 123 -9.37 -16.07 4.57
N ALA A 124 -8.41 -15.73 4.12
CA ALA A 124 -8.15 -15.60 2.82
C ALA A 124 -8.07 -17.00 2.36
N PRO A 125 -8.24 -17.15 1.20
CA PRO A 125 -8.22 -18.45 0.67
C PRO A 125 -6.91 -18.94 0.93
N SER A 126 -6.79 -19.92 1.36
CA SER A 126 -5.62 -20.29 1.73
C SER A 126 -4.76 -20.76 0.83
N PHE A 127 -3.83 -20.72 0.77
CA PHE A 127 -2.95 -21.17 -0.02
C PHE A 127 -1.87 -21.31 0.71
N GLY A 128 -1.72 -21.34 1.20
CA GLY A 128 -0.86 -21.44 1.83
C GLY A 128 -0.34 -21.89 2.63
N LYS A 129 0.10 -21.96 2.95
CA LYS A 129 0.54 -22.32 3.65
C LYS A 129 1.09 -21.98 4.43
N LYS A 130 1.41 -22.03 4.89
CA LYS A 130 1.76 -21.92 5.74
C LYS A 130 2.51 -21.34 6.25
N GLY A 131 2.63 -21.20 6.72
CA GLY A 131 3.27 -20.57 7.44
C GLY A 131 4.34 -19.98 7.12
N GLU A 132 4.82 -20.23 6.37
CA GLU A 132 5.90 -19.75 6.18
C GLU A 132 5.95 -18.48 6.07
N GLY A 133 5.41 -18.07 5.56
CA GLY A 133 5.70 -16.86 5.41
C GLY A 133 5.48 -16.12 6.46
N SER A 134 4.80 -16.45 7.15
CA SER A 134 4.47 -15.57 8.01
C SER A 134 5.45 -15.07 8.70
N HIS A 135 6.28 -15.67 9.05
CA HIS A 135 6.94 -15.08 10.01
C HIS A 135 7.89 -14.23 9.57
N PHE A 136 8.32 -14.25 8.54
CA PHE A 136 9.38 -13.46 8.43
C PHE A 136 9.01 -12.13 8.24
N ILE A 137 7.87 -11.90 8.10
CA ILE A 137 7.58 -10.66 7.99
C ILE A 137 7.78 -9.90 9.06
N GLN A 138 7.66 -10.37 9.98
CA GLN A 138 7.74 -9.58 11.00
C GLN A 138 8.83 -9.12 11.33
N LYS A 139 9.60 -9.37 11.07
CA LYS A 139 10.63 -8.82 11.45
C LYS A 139 10.77 -7.72 10.99
N GLY A 140 10.85 -7.22 11.16
CA GLY A 140 11.23 -6.19 10.87
C GLY A 140 10.49 -5.66 10.19
N GLY A 141 10.21 -5.97 9.96
CA GLY A 141 9.68 -5.65 9.34
C GLY A 141 9.24 -5.11 8.78
N GLU A 142 9.16 -5.02 8.62
CA GLU A 142 8.58 -4.30 8.13
C GLU A 142 8.84 -4.00 6.85
N VAL A 143 9.78 -4.16 6.40
CA VAL A 143 10.10 -3.81 5.14
C VAL A 143 9.78 -4.91 4.29
N VAL A 144 9.05 -4.69 3.26
CA VAL A 144 8.70 -5.76 2.49
C VAL A 144 9.26 -5.71 1.16
#